data_7e2ba75903e2354f855e2ca68ec8d65a
#
_entry.id   7e2ba75903e2354f855e2ca68ec8d65a
#
_cell.length_a   1.000
_cell.length_b   1.000
_cell.length_c   1.000
_cell.angle_alpha   90.00
_cell.angle_beta   90.00
_cell.angle_gamma   90.00
#
_symmetry.space_group_name_H-M   'P 1'
#
loop_
_entity.id
_entity.type
_entity.pdbx_description
1 polymer ?
#
loop_
_entity_poly.entity_id
_entity_poly.type
_entity_poly.pdbx_seq_one_letter_code
_entity_poly.pdbx_strand_id
1 'polypeptide(L)'
;MALHLIHSALLIIDVQNDFCPPRRDRDGTLSEPGALAVPGGNDIVGVINRLSNIFEQSSAPIVATQDWHPPKHCSFASSPVSAGQERGIWPDHCVQGSSGAELHPELDQKPIRLIVRKGFRLHLDSYSAFFENDHSTPTGLEGYLRSLEITNLFLTGLATDYCVKYSALDARRLGFQVSLISDAVRGVDVPAGSIQNALEDLQKAGVQCIESSSLW
;
A
#
# COMPACT_ATOMS: atom_id res chain seq x y z
N MET A 1 -2.17 -15.28 24.70
CA MET A 1 -0.91 -14.54 25.02
C MET A 1 -1.04 -13.21 24.28
N ALA A 2 -1.09 -12.08 24.97
CA ALA A 2 -1.18 -10.78 24.29
C ALA A 2 0.09 -10.58 23.45
N LEU A 3 -0.08 -10.34 22.17
CA LEU A 3 1.05 -10.05 21.28
C LEU A 3 1.66 -8.70 21.73
N HIS A 4 2.90 -8.71 22.14
CA HIS A 4 3.59 -7.47 22.48
C HIS A 4 3.99 -6.75 21.18
N LEU A 5 3.09 -5.89 20.67
CA LEU A 5 3.37 -5.04 19.51
C LEU A 5 4.19 -3.78 19.88
N ILE A 6 5.01 -3.90 20.92
CA ILE A 6 5.95 -2.86 21.31
C ILE A 6 6.88 -2.58 20.13
N HIS A 7 7.10 -1.29 19.81
CA HIS A 7 7.91 -0.85 18.68
C HIS A 7 7.45 -1.39 17.32
N SER A 8 6.17 -1.70 17.18
CA SER A 8 5.57 -2.21 15.94
C SER A 8 4.58 -1.21 15.35
N ALA A 9 4.45 -1.20 14.01
CA ALA A 9 3.43 -0.45 13.30
C ALA A 9 2.75 -1.31 12.22
N LEU A 10 1.46 -1.06 11.97
CA LEU A 10 0.73 -1.59 10.84
C LEU A 10 0.79 -0.58 9.69
N LEU A 11 1.23 -1.03 8.51
CA LEU A 11 1.19 -0.26 7.27
C LEU A 11 0.10 -0.83 6.36
N ILE A 12 -0.87 0.02 6.01
CA ILE A 12 -1.96 -0.27 5.09
C ILE A 12 -1.64 0.43 3.77
N ILE A 13 -1.14 -0.33 2.80
CA ILE A 13 -0.63 0.23 1.54
C ILE A 13 -1.76 0.33 0.53
N ASP A 14 -2.10 1.56 0.11
CA ASP A 14 -2.92 1.93 -1.05
C ASP A 14 -4.25 1.15 -1.16
N VAL A 15 -4.97 0.96 -0.06
CA VAL A 15 -6.31 0.35 -0.09
C VAL A 15 -7.32 1.42 -0.51
N GLN A 16 -7.31 1.75 -1.81
CA GLN A 16 -8.07 2.83 -2.45
C GLN A 16 -9.09 2.28 -3.45
N ASN A 17 -10.12 3.09 -3.76
CA ASN A 17 -11.19 2.67 -4.66
C ASN A 17 -10.68 2.25 -6.04
N ASP A 18 -9.70 2.97 -6.63
CA ASP A 18 -9.18 2.65 -7.95
C ASP A 18 -8.41 1.33 -8.01
N PHE A 19 -7.94 0.82 -6.87
CA PHE A 19 -7.28 -0.49 -6.80
C PHE A 19 -8.22 -1.63 -6.42
N CYS A 20 -9.53 -1.38 -6.30
CA CYS A 20 -10.49 -2.38 -5.89
C CYS A 20 -11.47 -2.75 -6.99
N PRO A 21 -11.85 -4.05 -7.12
CA PRO A 21 -12.93 -4.48 -8.00
C PRO A 21 -14.28 -3.85 -7.63
N PRO A 22 -15.31 -3.95 -8.50
CA PRO A 22 -16.66 -3.53 -8.15
C PRO A 22 -17.14 -4.22 -6.87
N ARG A 23 -17.82 -3.49 -6.02
CA ARG A 23 -18.45 -4.01 -4.81
C ARG A 23 -19.94 -3.64 -4.77
N ARG A 24 -20.72 -4.37 -3.97
CA ARG A 24 -22.09 -3.97 -3.67
C ARG A 24 -22.08 -3.02 -2.49
N ASP A 25 -22.61 -1.83 -2.72
CA ASP A 25 -22.83 -0.85 -1.67
C ASP A 25 -24.01 -1.27 -0.77
N ARG A 26 -24.20 -0.57 0.35
CA ARG A 26 -25.24 -0.90 1.35
C ARG A 26 -26.67 -0.87 0.81
N ASP A 27 -26.91 -0.08 -0.24
CA ASP A 27 -28.21 -0.01 -0.94
C ASP A 27 -28.39 -1.09 -2.02
N GLY A 28 -27.38 -1.96 -2.24
CA GLY A 28 -27.37 -3.03 -3.22
C GLY A 28 -26.85 -2.61 -4.58
N THR A 29 -26.53 -1.34 -4.80
CA THR A 29 -25.93 -0.82 -6.04
C THR A 29 -24.53 -1.39 -6.22
N LEU A 30 -24.18 -1.76 -7.46
CA LEU A 30 -22.82 -2.16 -7.79
C LEU A 30 -22.00 -0.90 -8.08
N SER A 31 -20.89 -0.72 -7.35
CA SER A 31 -19.96 0.37 -7.64
C SER A 31 -19.28 0.16 -9.00
N GLU A 32 -18.78 1.24 -9.58
CA GLU A 32 -17.89 1.12 -10.73
C GLU A 32 -16.59 0.38 -10.32
N PRO A 33 -15.95 -0.37 -11.24
CA PRO A 33 -14.64 -0.93 -11.00
C PRO A 33 -13.62 0.19 -10.86
N GLY A 34 -12.65 0.00 -9.99
CA GLY A 34 -11.48 0.88 -9.93
C GLY A 34 -10.71 0.88 -11.24
N ALA A 35 -10.09 2.00 -11.57
CA ALA A 35 -9.38 2.20 -12.84
C ALA A 35 -8.20 1.22 -13.02
N LEU A 36 -7.64 0.72 -11.93
CA LEU A 36 -6.55 -0.27 -11.89
C LEU A 36 -6.88 -1.38 -10.87
N ALA A 37 -8.07 -1.98 -11.01
CA ALA A 37 -8.60 -2.94 -10.06
C ALA A 37 -7.70 -4.18 -9.90
N VAL A 38 -7.28 -4.44 -8.68
CA VAL A 38 -6.49 -5.62 -8.29
C VAL A 38 -7.44 -6.79 -8.01
N PRO A 39 -7.29 -7.95 -8.66
CA PRO A 39 -8.13 -9.11 -8.38
C PRO A 39 -8.17 -9.47 -6.89
N GLY A 40 -9.37 -9.57 -6.31
CA GLY A 40 -9.55 -9.86 -4.88
C GLY A 40 -9.20 -8.71 -3.93
N GLY A 41 -9.00 -7.47 -4.44
CA GLY A 41 -8.62 -6.32 -3.61
C GLY A 41 -9.62 -6.01 -2.48
N ASN A 42 -10.91 -6.27 -2.68
CA ASN A 42 -11.92 -6.09 -1.62
C ASN A 42 -11.78 -7.12 -0.48
N ASP A 43 -11.27 -8.33 -0.78
CA ASP A 43 -11.25 -9.45 0.20
C ASP A 43 -10.36 -9.17 1.40
N ILE A 44 -9.34 -8.31 1.23
CA ILE A 44 -8.39 -7.99 2.28
C ILE A 44 -8.93 -7.00 3.31
N VAL A 45 -9.93 -6.20 2.98
CA VAL A 45 -10.41 -5.09 3.84
C VAL A 45 -10.88 -5.59 5.20
N GLY A 46 -11.65 -6.69 5.22
CA GLY A 46 -12.10 -7.29 6.48
C GLY A 46 -10.94 -7.82 7.34
N VAL A 47 -9.89 -8.37 6.73
CA VAL A 47 -8.69 -8.82 7.44
C VAL A 47 -7.95 -7.61 8.01
N ILE A 48 -7.73 -6.58 7.22
CA ILE A 48 -7.06 -5.35 7.63
C ILE A 48 -7.79 -4.68 8.80
N ASN A 49 -9.12 -4.59 8.76
CA ASN A 49 -9.90 -4.02 9.86
C ASN A 49 -9.72 -4.81 11.17
N ARG A 50 -9.66 -6.15 11.11
CA ARG A 50 -9.36 -6.95 12.32
C ARG A 50 -7.95 -6.70 12.83
N LEU A 51 -6.95 -6.63 11.96
CA LEU A 51 -5.58 -6.28 12.33
C LEU A 51 -5.52 -4.87 12.94
N SER A 52 -6.20 -3.89 12.34
CA SER A 52 -6.27 -2.53 12.87
C SER A 52 -6.78 -2.49 14.30
N ASN A 53 -7.82 -3.26 14.63
CA ASN A 53 -8.33 -3.36 15.99
C ASN A 53 -7.27 -3.92 16.98
N ILE A 54 -6.47 -4.90 16.57
CA ILE A 54 -5.41 -5.48 17.42
C ILE A 54 -4.31 -4.45 17.70
N PHE A 55 -3.88 -3.75 16.64
CA PHE A 55 -2.85 -2.72 16.75
C PHE A 55 -3.33 -1.54 17.60
N GLU A 56 -4.58 -1.10 17.41
CA GLU A 56 -5.19 -0.04 18.21
C GLU A 56 -5.27 -0.43 19.70
N GLN A 57 -5.75 -1.63 20.03
CA GLN A 57 -5.81 -2.14 21.40
C GLN A 57 -4.42 -2.24 22.05
N SER A 58 -3.39 -2.48 21.25
CA SER A 58 -1.99 -2.50 21.70
C SER A 58 -1.34 -1.11 21.72
N SER A 59 -2.09 -0.05 21.39
CA SER A 59 -1.59 1.32 21.20
C SER A 59 -0.48 1.45 20.15
N ALA A 60 -0.34 0.47 19.26
CA ALA A 60 0.60 0.49 18.16
C ALA A 60 0.07 1.38 17.01
N PRO A 61 0.93 2.20 16.38
CA PRO A 61 0.48 3.09 15.33
C PRO A 61 0.06 2.35 14.06
N ILE A 62 -0.96 2.88 13.41
CA ILE A 62 -1.47 2.43 12.12
C ILE A 62 -1.27 3.57 11.12
N VAL A 63 -0.62 3.27 10.02
CA VAL A 63 -0.34 4.20 8.94
C VAL A 63 -0.95 3.67 7.65
N ALA A 64 -1.65 4.53 6.92
CA ALA A 64 -2.09 4.23 5.56
C ALA A 64 -1.26 5.01 4.53
N THR A 65 -1.16 4.48 3.32
CA THR A 65 -0.68 5.24 2.17
C THR A 65 -1.80 5.50 1.17
N GLN A 66 -1.65 6.54 0.38
CA GLN A 66 -2.49 6.85 -0.79
C GLN A 66 -1.61 7.23 -1.96
N ASP A 67 -1.77 6.55 -3.10
CA ASP A 67 -1.40 7.14 -4.38
C ASP A 67 -2.23 8.40 -4.60
N TRP A 68 -1.55 9.49 -5.00
CA TRP A 68 -2.18 10.80 -5.07
C TRP A 68 -1.67 11.57 -6.28
N HIS A 69 -1.96 11.04 -7.48
CA HIS A 69 -1.39 11.50 -8.73
C HIS A 69 -2.05 12.80 -9.24
N PRO A 70 -1.27 13.82 -9.61
CA PRO A 70 -1.85 14.95 -10.33
C PRO A 70 -2.36 14.51 -11.71
N PRO A 71 -3.32 15.24 -12.30
CA PRO A 71 -3.71 15.00 -13.70
C PRO A 71 -2.48 15.01 -14.62
N LYS A 72 -2.42 14.07 -15.56
CA LYS A 72 -1.27 13.88 -16.49
C LYS A 72 0.04 13.44 -15.81
N HIS A 73 -0.06 12.73 -14.70
CA HIS A 73 1.11 12.17 -14.00
C HIS A 73 1.95 11.29 -14.94
N CYS A 74 3.26 11.26 -14.74
CA CYS A 74 4.21 10.55 -15.60
C CYS A 74 3.97 9.03 -15.67
N SER A 75 3.33 8.41 -14.67
CA SER A 75 2.99 6.98 -14.69
C SER A 75 1.86 6.62 -15.64
N PHE A 76 1.07 7.59 -16.10
CA PHE A 76 -0.11 7.34 -16.93
C PHE A 76 0.24 7.12 -18.40
N ALA A 77 -0.33 6.09 -19.00
CA ALA A 77 -0.19 5.82 -20.44
C ALA A 77 -0.80 6.93 -21.31
N SER A 78 -1.77 7.68 -20.78
CA SER A 78 -2.41 8.83 -21.43
C SER A 78 -1.57 10.10 -21.43
N SER A 79 -0.53 10.16 -20.57
CA SER A 79 0.24 11.38 -20.35
C SER A 79 1.18 11.68 -21.53
N PRO A 80 1.35 12.98 -21.86
CA PRO A 80 2.31 13.37 -22.89
C PRO A 80 3.73 13.01 -22.47
N VAL A 81 4.51 12.45 -23.38
CA VAL A 81 5.89 12.06 -23.17
C VAL A 81 6.80 13.17 -23.68
N SER A 82 7.64 13.71 -22.83
CA SER A 82 8.71 14.63 -23.24
C SER A 82 9.88 13.87 -23.87
N ALA A 83 10.66 14.55 -24.70
CA ALA A 83 11.82 13.94 -25.34
C ALA A 83 12.78 13.35 -24.27
N GLY A 84 13.08 12.06 -24.39
CA GLY A 84 13.98 11.34 -23.48
C GLY A 84 13.29 10.73 -22.23
N GLN A 85 11.99 10.86 -22.09
CA GLN A 85 11.22 10.20 -21.02
C GLN A 85 10.55 8.92 -21.54
N GLU A 86 10.48 7.92 -20.69
CA GLU A 86 9.67 6.72 -20.95
C GLU A 86 8.18 7.03 -20.76
N ARG A 87 7.34 6.39 -21.58
CA ARG A 87 5.89 6.51 -21.44
C ARG A 87 5.43 5.73 -20.21
N GLY A 88 4.55 6.34 -19.41
CA GLY A 88 3.83 5.63 -18.35
C GLY A 88 3.02 4.44 -18.91
N ILE A 89 2.84 3.43 -18.10
CA ILE A 89 2.19 2.17 -18.51
C ILE A 89 0.82 1.96 -17.87
N TRP A 90 0.50 2.75 -16.84
CA TRP A 90 -0.72 2.58 -16.07
C TRP A 90 -1.90 3.37 -16.66
N PRO A 91 -3.12 2.90 -16.53
CA PRO A 91 -4.30 3.76 -16.74
C PRO A 91 -4.27 4.93 -15.76
N ASP A 92 -5.01 6.00 -16.05
CA ASP A 92 -5.20 7.09 -15.12
C ASP A 92 -5.92 6.56 -13.87
N HIS A 93 -5.28 6.63 -12.72
CA HIS A 93 -5.77 6.10 -11.45
C HIS A 93 -5.37 7.01 -10.29
N CYS A 94 -6.09 6.92 -9.18
CA CYS A 94 -5.82 7.68 -7.95
C CYS A 94 -5.55 9.16 -8.20
N VAL A 95 -6.28 9.76 -9.16
CA VAL A 95 -6.14 11.17 -9.51
C VAL A 95 -6.58 12.03 -8.33
N GLN A 96 -5.78 13.02 -7.98
CA GLN A 96 -6.02 13.92 -6.84
C GLN A 96 -7.45 14.47 -6.83
N GLY A 97 -8.15 14.27 -5.71
CA GLY A 97 -9.51 14.76 -5.50
C GLY A 97 -10.61 13.93 -6.18
N SER A 98 -10.26 12.85 -6.89
CA SER A 98 -11.26 11.91 -7.42
C SER A 98 -11.71 10.91 -6.34
N SER A 99 -12.90 10.32 -6.53
CA SER A 99 -13.37 9.21 -5.69
C SER A 99 -12.46 7.99 -5.78
N GLY A 100 -11.78 7.78 -6.92
CA GLY A 100 -10.82 6.70 -7.11
C GLY A 100 -9.63 6.79 -6.17
N ALA A 101 -9.17 8.00 -5.85
CA ALA A 101 -8.07 8.25 -4.93
C ALA A 101 -8.46 8.14 -3.44
N GLU A 102 -9.75 8.04 -3.11
CA GLU A 102 -10.20 7.86 -1.73
C GLU A 102 -9.89 6.45 -1.22
N LEU A 103 -9.64 6.32 0.08
CA LEU A 103 -9.52 5.02 0.72
C LEU A 103 -10.83 4.24 0.61
N HIS A 104 -10.72 2.92 0.55
CA HIS A 104 -11.88 2.02 0.45
C HIS A 104 -12.91 2.33 1.56
N PRO A 105 -14.20 2.49 1.24
CA PRO A 105 -15.19 2.99 2.21
C PRO A 105 -15.49 2.01 3.34
N GLU A 106 -15.20 0.72 3.17
CA GLU A 106 -15.32 -0.29 4.23
C GLU A 106 -14.04 -0.44 5.07
N LEU A 107 -12.96 0.25 4.71
CA LEU A 107 -11.77 0.32 5.55
C LEU A 107 -12.07 1.19 6.77
N ASP A 108 -11.85 0.66 7.97
CA ASP A 108 -11.97 1.47 9.19
C ASP A 108 -10.80 2.44 9.28
N GLN A 109 -11.09 3.71 9.00
CA GLN A 109 -10.10 4.77 8.98
C GLN A 109 -9.87 5.42 10.36
N LYS A 110 -10.73 5.15 11.34
CA LYS A 110 -10.67 5.80 12.67
C LYS A 110 -9.35 5.56 13.41
N PRO A 111 -8.77 4.33 13.41
CA PRO A 111 -7.52 4.09 14.12
C PRO A 111 -6.28 4.53 13.34
N ILE A 112 -6.40 4.99 12.09
CA ILE A 112 -5.27 5.44 11.26
C ILE A 112 -4.73 6.76 11.81
N ARG A 113 -3.47 6.77 12.23
CA ARG A 113 -2.81 7.94 12.82
C ARG A 113 -2.12 8.85 11.80
N LEU A 114 -1.72 8.29 10.67
CA LEU A 114 -1.05 9.03 9.60
C LEU A 114 -1.48 8.47 8.25
N ILE A 115 -1.76 9.36 7.30
CA ILE A 115 -1.93 9.02 5.89
C ILE A 115 -0.78 9.67 5.12
N VAL A 116 0.03 8.85 4.45
CA VAL A 116 1.13 9.29 3.60
C VAL A 116 0.65 9.31 2.15
N ARG A 117 0.60 10.48 1.54
CA ARG A 117 0.35 10.63 0.11
C ARG A 117 1.65 10.52 -0.66
N LYS A 118 1.68 9.66 -1.68
CA LYS A 118 2.85 9.42 -2.52
C LYS A 118 2.50 9.59 -4.01
N GLY A 119 3.50 9.68 -4.88
CA GLY A 119 3.28 9.89 -6.31
C GLY A 119 2.59 11.20 -6.65
N PHE A 120 2.74 12.25 -5.82
CA PHE A 120 2.08 13.54 -6.04
C PHE A 120 2.90 14.52 -6.91
N ARG A 121 4.10 14.12 -7.31
CA ARG A 121 4.95 14.92 -8.20
C ARG A 121 4.69 14.57 -9.66
N LEU A 122 4.41 15.55 -10.51
CA LEU A 122 4.01 15.33 -11.90
C LEU A 122 4.98 14.44 -12.69
N HIS A 123 6.28 14.56 -12.44
CA HIS A 123 7.33 13.91 -13.23
C HIS A 123 8.12 12.84 -12.45
N LEU A 124 7.63 12.43 -11.29
CA LEU A 124 8.27 11.42 -10.46
C LEU A 124 7.22 10.56 -9.81
N ASP A 125 7.26 9.28 -10.14
CA ASP A 125 6.33 8.28 -9.60
C ASP A 125 6.83 7.70 -8.26
N SER A 126 5.96 7.00 -7.54
CA SER A 126 6.24 6.45 -6.23
C SER A 126 5.49 5.15 -6.00
N TYR A 127 6.20 4.04 -5.97
CA TYR A 127 5.63 2.78 -5.49
C TYR A 127 5.79 2.65 -3.98
N SER A 128 6.97 2.94 -3.46
CA SER A 128 7.29 2.75 -2.05
C SER A 128 6.60 3.77 -1.14
N ALA A 129 6.19 3.32 0.04
CA ALA A 129 5.76 4.19 1.12
C ALA A 129 6.91 5.06 1.69
N PHE A 130 8.18 4.75 1.39
CA PHE A 130 9.35 5.41 1.99
C PHE A 130 10.05 6.37 1.05
N PHE A 131 10.15 6.02 -0.24
CA PHE A 131 10.85 6.82 -1.24
C PHE A 131 10.06 6.88 -2.54
N GLU A 132 10.23 7.98 -3.28
CA GLU A 132 9.80 8.05 -4.67
C GLU A 132 10.66 7.09 -5.53
N ASN A 133 10.27 6.82 -6.79
CA ASN A 133 10.97 5.86 -7.65
C ASN A 133 12.42 6.24 -8.04
N ASP A 134 12.87 7.45 -7.68
CA ASP A 134 14.28 7.83 -7.76
C ASP A 134 15.14 7.25 -6.61
N HIS A 135 14.53 6.55 -5.67
CA HIS A 135 15.14 5.93 -4.49
C HIS A 135 15.93 6.88 -3.58
N SER A 136 15.72 8.19 -3.73
CA SER A 136 16.43 9.25 -3.00
C SER A 136 15.51 10.29 -2.37
N THR A 137 14.36 10.56 -2.98
CA THR A 137 13.37 11.52 -2.46
C THR A 137 12.49 10.85 -1.42
N PRO A 138 12.61 11.21 -0.12
CA PRO A 138 11.85 10.55 0.94
C PRO A 138 10.40 11.06 0.99
N THR A 139 9.47 10.20 1.38
CA THR A 139 8.08 10.56 1.69
C THR A 139 7.92 11.21 3.07
N GLY A 140 8.86 10.98 3.97
CA GLY A 140 8.80 11.38 5.38
C GLY A 140 8.34 10.28 6.34
N LEU A 141 7.87 9.13 5.83
CA LEU A 141 7.38 8.04 6.68
C LEU A 141 8.45 7.51 7.65
N GLU A 142 9.70 7.35 7.20
CA GLU A 142 10.77 6.89 8.07
C GLU A 142 10.93 7.78 9.30
N GLY A 143 10.98 9.10 9.12
CA GLY A 143 11.11 10.06 10.22
C GLY A 143 9.98 9.93 11.23
N TYR A 144 8.75 9.77 10.77
CA TYR A 144 7.60 9.53 11.63
C TYR A 144 7.75 8.23 12.44
N LEU A 145 8.08 7.12 11.79
CA LEU A 145 8.24 5.83 12.46
C LEU A 145 9.38 5.84 13.48
N ARG A 146 10.53 6.47 13.12
CA ARG A 146 11.66 6.62 14.03
C ARG A 146 11.33 7.47 15.26
N SER A 147 10.54 8.54 15.11
CA SER A 147 10.11 9.37 16.23
C SER A 147 9.23 8.63 17.25
N LEU A 148 8.65 7.50 16.85
CA LEU A 148 7.86 6.60 17.69
C LEU A 148 8.64 5.34 18.10
N GLU A 149 9.95 5.30 17.87
CA GLU A 149 10.84 4.16 18.18
C GLU A 149 10.39 2.84 17.52
N ILE A 150 9.70 2.91 16.36
CA ILE A 150 9.25 1.74 15.63
C ILE A 150 10.44 1.04 14.98
N THR A 151 10.49 -0.28 15.15
CA THR A 151 11.50 -1.17 14.56
C THR A 151 10.89 -2.31 13.75
N ASN A 152 9.61 -2.64 14.00
CA ASN A 152 8.91 -3.75 13.35
C ASN A 152 7.73 -3.23 12.55
N LEU A 153 7.61 -3.67 11.30
CA LEU A 153 6.54 -3.26 10.40
C LEU A 153 5.74 -4.47 9.93
N PHE A 154 4.42 -4.35 9.99
CA PHE A 154 3.49 -5.33 9.46
C PHE A 154 2.82 -4.71 8.25
N LEU A 155 3.05 -5.28 7.06
CA LEU A 155 2.59 -4.72 5.80
C LEU A 155 1.35 -5.46 5.29
N THR A 156 0.37 -4.68 4.86
CA THR A 156 -0.89 -5.11 4.23
C THR A 156 -1.19 -4.21 3.04
N GLY A 157 -2.17 -4.58 2.22
CA GLY A 157 -2.71 -3.70 1.16
C GLY A 157 -2.37 -4.14 -0.26
N LEU A 158 -2.25 -3.16 -1.16
CA LEU A 158 -2.21 -3.32 -2.60
C LEU A 158 -1.04 -2.53 -3.22
N ALA A 159 -0.46 -2.96 -4.36
CA ALA A 159 -0.49 -4.30 -4.88
C ALA A 159 0.79 -5.03 -4.43
N THR A 160 0.68 -6.35 -4.17
CA THR A 160 1.79 -7.18 -3.65
C THR A 160 3.07 -7.02 -4.46
N ASP A 161 2.95 -7.01 -5.78
CA ASP A 161 4.05 -7.00 -6.74
C ASP A 161 4.60 -5.60 -7.07
N TYR A 162 3.96 -4.54 -6.55
CA TYR A 162 4.37 -3.14 -6.70
C TYR A 162 4.48 -2.43 -5.34
N CYS A 163 3.51 -1.62 -4.95
CA CYS A 163 3.63 -0.72 -3.80
C CYS A 163 3.98 -1.46 -2.51
N VAL A 164 3.40 -2.63 -2.26
CA VAL A 164 3.72 -3.47 -1.09
C VAL A 164 5.16 -3.98 -1.16
N LYS A 165 5.57 -4.55 -2.31
CA LYS A 165 6.95 -5.03 -2.54
C LYS A 165 7.97 -3.93 -2.29
N TYR A 166 7.84 -2.80 -2.99
CA TYR A 166 8.83 -1.72 -2.91
C TYR A 166 8.87 -1.10 -1.52
N SER A 167 7.73 -0.96 -0.84
CA SER A 167 7.67 -0.51 0.55
C SER A 167 8.39 -1.47 1.49
N ALA A 168 8.20 -2.77 1.32
CA ALA A 168 8.86 -3.78 2.15
C ALA A 168 10.38 -3.81 1.93
N LEU A 169 10.83 -3.74 0.68
CA LEU A 169 12.26 -3.71 0.35
C LEU A 169 12.96 -2.47 0.90
N ASP A 170 12.36 -1.29 0.74
CA ASP A 170 12.91 -0.05 1.29
C ASP A 170 12.91 -0.07 2.83
N ALA A 171 11.84 -0.58 3.46
CA ALA A 171 11.80 -0.75 4.91
C ALA A 171 12.96 -1.66 5.40
N ARG A 172 13.22 -2.78 4.70
CA ARG A 172 14.36 -3.65 5.02
C ARG A 172 15.70 -2.95 4.84
N ARG A 173 15.86 -2.17 3.76
CA ARG A 173 17.07 -1.36 3.50
C ARG A 173 17.31 -0.33 4.60
N LEU A 174 16.25 0.24 5.16
CA LEU A 174 16.29 1.16 6.29
C LEU A 174 16.51 0.46 7.65
N GLY A 175 16.58 -0.87 7.69
CA GLY A 175 16.88 -1.65 8.90
C GLY A 175 15.64 -2.03 9.72
N PHE A 176 14.42 -1.82 9.23
CA PHE A 176 13.22 -2.32 9.90
C PHE A 176 13.12 -3.86 9.77
N GLN A 177 12.59 -4.52 10.79
CA GLN A 177 12.05 -5.87 10.65
C GLN A 177 10.71 -5.79 9.93
N VAL A 178 10.48 -6.63 8.94
CA VAL A 178 9.29 -6.55 8.10
C VAL A 178 8.58 -7.89 8.05
N SER A 179 7.29 -7.87 8.36
CA SER A 179 6.36 -8.99 8.20
C SER A 179 5.30 -8.62 7.14
N LEU A 180 5.20 -9.40 6.08
CA LEU A 180 4.13 -9.33 5.10
C LEU A 180 2.98 -10.21 5.57
N ILE A 181 1.77 -9.65 5.67
CA ILE A 181 0.56 -10.41 6.03
C ILE A 181 -0.05 -10.99 4.76
N SER A 182 0.20 -12.27 4.51
CA SER A 182 -0.08 -12.93 3.23
C SER A 182 -1.56 -12.96 2.83
N ASP A 183 -2.46 -13.08 3.79
CA ASP A 183 -3.90 -13.06 3.58
C ASP A 183 -4.50 -11.65 3.53
N ALA A 184 -3.70 -10.62 3.81
CA ALA A 184 -4.06 -9.21 3.77
C ALA A 184 -3.38 -8.41 2.62
N VAL A 185 -2.89 -9.09 1.59
CA VAL A 185 -2.33 -8.48 0.39
C VAL A 185 -2.89 -9.13 -0.87
N ARG A 186 -2.97 -8.38 -1.99
CA ARG A 186 -3.30 -8.91 -3.32
C ARG A 186 -2.42 -8.21 -4.36
N GLY A 187 -2.12 -8.90 -5.46
CA GLY A 187 -1.28 -8.39 -6.55
C GLY A 187 -2.02 -8.31 -7.88
N VAL A 188 -1.46 -7.57 -8.82
CA VAL A 188 -2.02 -7.41 -10.17
C VAL A 188 -1.55 -8.51 -11.13
N ASP A 189 -0.41 -9.13 -10.87
CA ASP A 189 0.26 -10.13 -11.71
C ASP A 189 0.51 -9.67 -13.16
N VAL A 190 0.94 -8.43 -13.31
CA VAL A 190 1.30 -7.81 -14.59
C VAL A 190 2.72 -7.28 -14.52
N PRO A 191 3.67 -7.87 -15.30
CA PRO A 191 3.51 -9.02 -16.19
C PRO A 191 3.24 -10.31 -15.41
N ALA A 192 2.72 -11.33 -16.09
CA ALA A 192 2.43 -12.63 -15.49
C ALA A 192 3.64 -13.20 -14.74
N GLY A 193 3.43 -13.66 -13.49
CA GLY A 193 4.49 -14.11 -12.59
C GLY A 193 5.11 -13.01 -11.73
N SER A 194 4.68 -11.75 -11.87
CA SER A 194 5.23 -10.64 -11.05
C SER A 194 4.96 -10.82 -9.56
N ILE A 195 3.82 -11.40 -9.17
CA ILE A 195 3.52 -11.71 -7.76
C ILE A 195 4.53 -12.73 -7.21
N GLN A 196 4.76 -13.83 -7.93
CA GLN A 196 5.71 -14.86 -7.50
C GLN A 196 7.13 -14.28 -7.36
N ASN A 197 7.57 -13.52 -8.36
CA ASN A 197 8.87 -12.85 -8.33
C ASN A 197 8.97 -11.87 -7.15
N ALA A 198 7.89 -11.14 -6.85
CA ALA A 198 7.86 -10.23 -5.71
C ALA A 198 8.03 -10.97 -4.38
N LEU A 199 7.31 -12.07 -4.18
CA LEU A 199 7.43 -12.87 -2.96
C LEU A 199 8.83 -13.47 -2.79
N GLU A 200 9.47 -13.92 -3.87
CA GLU A 200 10.85 -14.40 -3.85
C GLU A 200 11.85 -13.30 -3.49
N ASP A 201 11.69 -12.11 -4.05
CA ASP A 201 12.55 -10.96 -3.75
C ASP A 201 12.38 -10.51 -2.29
N LEU A 202 11.16 -10.51 -1.78
CA LEU A 202 10.86 -10.21 -0.37
C LEU A 202 11.50 -11.23 0.56
N GLN A 203 11.40 -12.52 0.23
CA GLN A 203 12.05 -13.58 1.00
C GLN A 203 13.58 -13.43 1.02
N LYS A 204 14.20 -13.15 -0.14
CA LYS A 204 15.65 -12.89 -0.23
C LYS A 204 16.07 -11.69 0.59
N ALA A 205 15.23 -10.67 0.70
CA ALA A 205 15.46 -9.48 1.54
C ALA A 205 15.23 -9.72 3.04
N GLY A 206 14.80 -10.94 3.44
CA GLY A 206 14.54 -11.28 4.83
C GLY A 206 13.21 -10.75 5.36
N VAL A 207 12.23 -10.51 4.47
CA VAL A 207 10.84 -10.24 4.87
C VAL A 207 10.20 -11.55 5.30
N GLN A 208 9.57 -11.55 6.47
CA GLN A 208 8.81 -12.69 6.95
C GLN A 208 7.41 -12.67 6.34
N CYS A 209 6.97 -13.78 5.76
CA CYS A 209 5.60 -13.94 5.27
C CYS A 209 4.81 -14.73 6.32
N ILE A 210 3.78 -14.10 6.88
CA ILE A 210 2.95 -14.69 7.94
C ILE A 210 1.47 -14.51 7.61
N GLU A 211 0.61 -15.35 8.15
CA GLU A 211 -0.84 -15.16 8.10
C GLU A 211 -1.32 -14.29 9.26
N SER A 212 -2.40 -13.54 9.03
CA SER A 212 -3.03 -12.71 10.07
C SER A 212 -3.42 -13.52 11.31
N SER A 213 -3.81 -14.79 11.11
CA SER A 213 -4.15 -15.73 12.18
C SER A 213 -3.05 -15.94 13.25
N SER A 214 -1.80 -15.67 12.92
CA SER A 214 -0.68 -15.73 13.86
C SER A 214 -0.64 -14.56 14.85
N LEU A 215 -1.49 -13.55 14.66
CA LEU A 215 -1.51 -12.32 15.45
C LEU A 215 -2.69 -12.23 16.43
N TRP A 216 -3.59 -13.23 16.47
CA TRP A 216 -4.72 -13.30 17.41
C TRP A 216 -4.86 -14.64 18.12
#